data_41fe6d49ec2584d72c6f03dd94218668
#
_entry.id   41fe6d49ec2584d72c6f03dd94218668
#
_cell.length_a   1.000
_cell.length_b   1.000
_cell.length_c   1.000
_cell.angle_alpha   90.00
_cell.angle_beta   90.00
_cell.angle_gamma   90.00
#
_symmetry.space_group_name_H-M   'P 1'
#
loop_
_entity.id
_entity.type
_entity.pdbx_description
1 polymer ?
#
loop_
_entity_poly.entity_id
_entity_poly.type
_entity_poly.pdbx_seq_one_letter_code
_entity_poly.pdbx_strand_id
1 'polypeptide(L)'
;RTTLLILLFTAFSLLAQDKFKTNSAAVNFEASVPFFEEVKAVNKLGTLVLVPETSTLICTVVIKDFRFKMDLMKEHFNDNYIESHRYPKAVFKGKIEKFDLKNVDETEKEYDIKGKLYLHGKSKMITVKALLKRVPEGIQIVSNFPLSVEDFNIEIPYVVANKISKTVQTDLTGIMK
;
A
#
# COMPACT_ATOMS: atom_id res chain seq x y z
N ARG A 1 38.75 -31.60 -44.46
CA ARG A 1 38.04 -31.85 -43.17
C ARG A 1 37.49 -30.54 -42.68
N THR A 2 36.25 -30.28 -43.01
CA THR A 2 35.49 -29.08 -42.54
C THR A 2 34.73 -29.46 -41.30
N THR A 3 35.18 -28.93 -40.14
CA THR A 3 34.49 -29.06 -38.86
C THR A 3 33.39 -27.99 -38.79
N LEU A 4 32.12 -28.42 -38.89
CA LEU A 4 30.95 -27.58 -38.72
C LEU A 4 30.74 -27.30 -37.21
N LEU A 5 31.03 -26.07 -36.78
CA LEU A 5 30.81 -25.62 -35.43
C LEU A 5 29.33 -25.20 -35.28
N ILE A 6 28.50 -26.08 -34.73
CA ILE A 6 27.12 -25.77 -34.41
C ILE A 6 27.10 -24.92 -33.16
N LEU A 7 26.90 -23.61 -33.33
CA LEU A 7 26.68 -22.65 -32.22
C LEU A 7 25.26 -22.85 -31.70
N LEU A 8 25.14 -23.56 -30.58
CA LEU A 8 23.86 -23.73 -29.87
C LEU A 8 23.51 -22.43 -29.18
N PHE A 9 22.73 -21.56 -29.85
CA PHE A 9 22.15 -20.37 -29.24
C PHE A 9 21.02 -20.82 -28.30
N THR A 10 21.33 -21.04 -27.04
CA THR A 10 20.30 -21.18 -26.01
C THR A 10 19.67 -19.81 -25.81
N ALA A 11 18.54 -19.59 -26.44
CA ALA A 11 17.67 -18.44 -26.15
C ALA A 11 17.18 -18.61 -24.73
N PHE A 12 17.81 -17.91 -23.79
CA PHE A 12 17.24 -17.64 -22.49
C PHE A 12 16.01 -16.75 -22.72
N SER A 13 14.83 -17.37 -22.82
CA SER A 13 13.59 -16.65 -22.72
C SER A 13 13.57 -16.04 -21.31
N LEU A 14 13.92 -14.75 -21.20
CA LEU A 14 13.55 -13.95 -20.02
C LEU A 14 12.02 -13.97 -19.99
N LEU A 15 11.45 -14.82 -19.15
CA LEU A 15 10.05 -14.74 -18.77
C LEU A 15 9.90 -13.40 -18.04
N ALA A 16 9.54 -12.37 -18.80
CA ALA A 16 9.09 -11.12 -18.21
C ALA A 16 7.85 -11.47 -17.38
N GLN A 17 7.97 -11.45 -16.07
CA GLN A 17 6.82 -11.62 -15.19
C GLN A 17 5.88 -10.46 -15.47
N ASP A 18 4.68 -10.75 -15.98
CA ASP A 18 3.65 -9.74 -16.17
C ASP A 18 3.30 -9.12 -14.81
N LYS A 19 3.60 -7.83 -14.67
CA LYS A 19 3.36 -7.06 -13.46
C LYS A 19 2.40 -5.93 -13.79
N PHE A 20 1.35 -5.82 -13.01
CA PHE A 20 0.49 -4.65 -13.04
C PHE A 20 1.01 -3.63 -12.04
N LYS A 21 1.15 -2.37 -12.46
CA LYS A 21 1.76 -1.33 -11.62
C LYS A 21 1.05 0.01 -11.76
N THR A 22 1.06 0.80 -10.69
CA THR A 22 0.75 2.24 -10.72
C THR A 22 1.65 3.00 -9.75
N ASN A 23 1.89 4.28 -10.04
CA ASN A 23 2.58 5.23 -9.15
C ASN A 23 1.64 6.36 -8.70
N SER A 24 0.35 6.20 -8.89
CA SER A 24 -0.69 7.18 -8.59
C SER A 24 -1.81 6.60 -7.73
N ALA A 25 -1.52 5.57 -6.93
CA ALA A 25 -2.46 5.07 -5.96
C ALA A 25 -2.74 6.13 -4.89
N ALA A 26 -4.00 6.26 -4.52
CA ALA A 26 -4.41 7.11 -3.41
C ALA A 26 -4.41 6.29 -2.12
N VAL A 27 -3.71 6.78 -1.11
CA VAL A 27 -3.75 6.27 0.25
C VAL A 27 -4.18 7.41 1.16
N ASN A 28 -5.30 7.23 1.83
CA ASN A 28 -5.86 8.22 2.74
C ASN A 28 -5.87 7.62 4.14
N PHE A 29 -5.80 8.47 5.15
CA PHE A 29 -6.07 8.03 6.50
C PHE A 29 -6.88 9.06 7.28
N GLU A 30 -7.61 8.57 8.28
CA GLU A 30 -8.40 9.37 9.20
C GLU A 30 -8.22 8.86 10.64
N ALA A 31 -7.84 9.79 11.52
CA ALA A 31 -7.71 9.58 12.96
C ALA A 31 -8.56 10.60 13.75
N SER A 32 -9.65 11.09 13.16
CA SER A 32 -10.54 12.09 13.75
C SER A 32 -11.31 11.52 14.95
N VAL A 33 -11.60 12.40 15.92
CA VAL A 33 -12.50 12.15 17.05
C VAL A 33 -13.65 13.14 16.96
N PRO A 34 -14.91 12.71 17.18
CA PRO A 34 -16.06 13.62 17.14
C PRO A 34 -15.86 14.86 18.01
N PHE A 35 -16.33 16.00 17.51
CA PHE A 35 -16.27 17.32 18.16
C PHE A 35 -14.88 17.98 18.25
N PHE A 36 -13.85 17.36 17.68
CA PHE A 36 -12.51 17.93 17.56
C PHE A 36 -12.14 18.19 16.09
N GLU A 37 -10.98 18.82 15.86
CA GLU A 37 -10.46 19.09 14.52
C GLU A 37 -10.24 17.77 13.75
N GLU A 38 -10.60 17.75 12.48
CA GLU A 38 -10.42 16.58 11.62
C GLU A 38 -8.94 16.26 11.42
N VAL A 39 -8.55 15.04 11.76
CA VAL A 39 -7.20 14.50 11.51
C VAL A 39 -7.26 13.58 10.30
N LYS A 40 -7.09 14.16 9.11
CA LYS A 40 -7.15 13.48 7.82
C LYS A 40 -5.96 13.87 6.95
N ALA A 41 -5.47 12.90 6.18
CA ALA A 41 -4.46 13.18 5.17
C ALA A 41 -4.64 12.28 3.93
N VAL A 42 -4.16 12.78 2.81
CA VAL A 42 -4.26 12.14 1.49
C VAL A 42 -2.89 12.09 0.84
N ASN A 43 -2.48 10.92 0.37
CA ASN A 43 -1.32 10.72 -0.48
C ASN A 43 -1.80 10.14 -1.82
N LYS A 44 -1.52 10.83 -2.94
CA LYS A 44 -1.91 10.41 -4.29
C LYS A 44 -0.73 9.90 -5.13
N LEU A 45 0.40 9.63 -4.48
CA LEU A 45 1.66 9.20 -5.10
C LEU A 45 2.08 7.80 -4.64
N GLY A 46 1.13 7.02 -4.13
CA GLY A 46 1.38 5.64 -3.73
C GLY A 46 1.76 4.76 -4.93
N THR A 47 2.71 3.87 -4.72
CA THR A 47 3.08 2.84 -5.69
C THR A 47 2.41 1.53 -5.33
N LEU A 48 1.71 0.92 -6.30
CA LEU A 48 1.20 -0.44 -6.20
C LEU A 48 1.86 -1.32 -7.26
N VAL A 49 2.20 -2.54 -6.89
CA VAL A 49 2.69 -3.58 -7.80
C VAL A 49 1.96 -4.88 -7.48
N LEU A 50 1.25 -5.42 -8.46
CA LEU A 50 0.65 -6.74 -8.41
C LEU A 50 1.46 -7.68 -9.29
N VAL A 51 1.90 -8.81 -8.72
CA VAL A 51 2.59 -9.91 -9.41
C VAL A 51 1.64 -11.11 -9.43
N PRO A 52 0.87 -11.33 -10.50
CA PRO A 52 -0.18 -12.36 -10.55
C PRO A 52 0.34 -13.77 -10.30
N GLU A 53 1.48 -14.13 -10.88
CA GLU A 53 2.07 -15.48 -10.77
C GLU A 53 2.33 -15.91 -9.33
N THR A 54 2.68 -14.95 -8.46
CA THR A 54 2.94 -15.20 -7.04
C THR A 54 1.82 -14.71 -6.14
N SER A 55 0.74 -14.17 -6.71
CA SER A 55 -0.37 -13.54 -5.99
C SER A 55 0.11 -12.44 -5.02
N THR A 56 1.21 -11.76 -5.36
CA THR A 56 1.85 -10.80 -4.46
C THR A 56 1.40 -9.38 -4.78
N LEU A 57 0.94 -8.65 -3.76
CA LEU A 57 0.68 -7.22 -3.81
C LEU A 57 1.70 -6.48 -2.95
N ILE A 58 2.29 -5.43 -3.52
CA ILE A 58 3.20 -4.52 -2.81
C ILE A 58 2.62 -3.11 -2.91
N CYS A 59 2.47 -2.45 -1.77
CA CYS A 59 2.12 -1.04 -1.68
C CYS A 59 3.25 -0.28 -1.00
N THR A 60 3.70 0.81 -1.61
CA THR A 60 4.74 1.70 -1.03
C THR A 60 4.23 3.13 -1.02
N VAL A 61 4.37 3.78 0.11
CA VAL A 61 3.96 5.18 0.31
C VAL A 61 5.12 5.97 0.90
N VAL A 62 5.44 7.11 0.31
CA VAL A 62 6.41 8.07 0.88
C VAL A 62 5.65 8.94 1.88
N ILE A 63 6.10 8.96 3.13
CA ILE A 63 5.39 9.61 4.25
C ILE A 63 5.24 11.13 4.04
N LYS A 64 6.27 11.79 3.56
CA LYS A 64 6.27 13.25 3.32
C LYS A 64 5.27 13.70 2.25
N ASP A 65 4.79 12.78 1.43
CA ASP A 65 3.83 13.09 0.35
C ASP A 65 2.38 13.14 0.83
N PHE A 66 2.13 12.83 2.10
CA PHE A 66 0.80 13.06 2.69
C PHE A 66 0.47 14.55 2.76
N ARG A 67 -0.73 14.90 2.30
CA ARG A 67 -1.28 16.26 2.29
C ARG A 67 -2.36 16.38 3.36
N PHE A 68 -2.22 17.38 4.19
CA PHE A 68 -3.14 17.75 5.26
C PHE A 68 -3.84 19.05 4.91
N LYS A 69 -4.98 19.31 5.55
CA LYS A 69 -5.70 20.58 5.43
C LYS A 69 -4.89 21.74 6.07
N MET A 70 -4.16 21.45 7.16
CA MET A 70 -3.38 22.42 7.91
C MET A 70 -1.89 22.06 7.90
N ASP A 71 -1.04 23.04 7.62
CA ASP A 71 0.42 22.85 7.56
C ASP A 71 1.00 22.43 8.91
N LEU A 72 0.49 23.00 10.02
CA LEU A 72 0.92 22.63 11.38
C LEU A 72 0.64 21.15 11.69
N MET A 73 -0.51 20.64 11.24
CA MET A 73 -0.83 19.23 11.42
C MET A 73 0.11 18.33 10.61
N LYS A 74 0.46 18.74 9.40
CA LYS A 74 1.47 18.06 8.57
C LYS A 74 2.84 18.06 9.22
N GLU A 75 3.26 19.18 9.80
CA GLU A 75 4.53 19.30 10.52
C GLU A 75 4.56 18.35 11.72
N HIS A 76 3.56 18.41 12.60
CA HIS A 76 3.46 17.51 13.75
C HIS A 76 3.43 16.02 13.34
N PHE A 77 2.70 15.69 12.27
CA PHE A 77 2.68 14.32 11.74
C PHE A 77 4.07 13.85 11.34
N ASN A 78 4.80 14.67 10.58
CA ASN A 78 6.12 14.28 10.07
C ASN A 78 7.19 14.25 11.16
N ASP A 79 7.16 15.17 12.10
CA ASP A 79 8.27 15.38 13.04
C ASP A 79 8.06 14.68 14.36
N ASN A 80 6.80 14.64 14.86
CA ASN A 80 6.50 14.14 16.21
C ASN A 80 5.85 12.76 16.22
N TYR A 81 5.03 12.39 15.20
CA TYR A 81 4.30 11.12 15.21
C TYR A 81 5.00 10.04 14.38
N ILE A 82 5.27 10.30 13.11
CA ILE A 82 5.85 9.31 12.19
C ILE A 82 7.37 9.43 12.07
N GLU A 83 7.95 10.56 12.50
CA GLU A 83 9.38 10.83 12.36
C GLU A 83 9.87 10.53 10.93
N SER A 84 9.24 11.17 9.92
CA SER A 84 9.44 10.86 8.50
C SER A 84 10.89 11.01 8.01
N HIS A 85 11.72 11.76 8.73
CA HIS A 85 13.15 11.86 8.48
C HIS A 85 13.90 10.56 8.81
N ARG A 86 13.41 9.77 9.79
CA ARG A 86 13.96 8.45 10.17
C ARG A 86 13.26 7.30 9.45
N TYR A 87 11.94 7.43 9.24
CA TYR A 87 11.08 6.41 8.67
C TYR A 87 10.34 6.96 7.45
N PRO A 88 11.05 7.17 6.31
CA PRO A 88 10.51 7.93 5.18
C PRO A 88 9.42 7.22 4.39
N LYS A 89 9.22 5.91 4.61
CA LYS A 89 8.28 5.09 3.82
C LYS A 89 7.46 4.17 4.71
N ALA A 90 6.21 3.94 4.30
CA ALA A 90 5.41 2.79 4.70
C ALA A 90 5.40 1.77 3.54
N VAL A 91 5.56 0.48 3.85
CA VAL A 91 5.58 -0.59 2.86
C VAL A 91 4.73 -1.76 3.34
N PHE A 92 3.73 -2.12 2.55
CA PHE A 92 2.98 -3.37 2.72
C PHE A 92 3.39 -4.35 1.63
N LYS A 93 3.70 -5.58 2.03
CA LYS A 93 3.93 -6.70 1.12
C LYS A 93 3.11 -7.90 1.57
N GLY A 94 2.13 -8.28 0.77
CA GLY A 94 1.22 -9.36 1.11
C GLY A 94 0.91 -10.28 -0.06
N LYS A 95 0.27 -11.39 0.27
CA LYS A 95 -0.29 -12.33 -0.70
C LYS A 95 -1.81 -12.23 -0.69
N ILE A 96 -2.38 -12.19 -1.88
CA ILE A 96 -3.81 -12.24 -2.10
C ILE A 96 -4.21 -13.72 -2.03
N GLU A 97 -5.08 -14.07 -1.08
CA GLU A 97 -5.50 -15.45 -0.88
C GLU A 97 -6.42 -15.91 -2.03
N LYS A 98 -6.23 -17.14 -2.49
CA LYS A 98 -7.03 -17.78 -3.57
C LYS A 98 -7.11 -16.92 -4.85
N PHE A 99 -6.09 -16.13 -5.11
CA PHE A 99 -6.04 -15.24 -6.28
C PHE A 99 -5.69 -16.02 -7.55
N ASP A 100 -6.49 -15.81 -8.59
CA ASP A 100 -6.20 -16.18 -9.97
C ASP A 100 -6.61 -15.00 -10.85
N LEU A 101 -5.66 -14.47 -11.62
CA LEU A 101 -5.89 -13.36 -12.55
C LEU A 101 -7.01 -13.62 -13.55
N LYS A 102 -7.21 -14.88 -13.94
CA LYS A 102 -8.28 -15.29 -14.87
C LYS A 102 -9.68 -15.09 -14.29
N ASN A 103 -9.78 -15.07 -12.96
CA ASN A 103 -11.04 -14.88 -12.26
C ASN A 103 -11.34 -13.40 -11.96
N VAL A 104 -10.42 -12.48 -12.29
CA VAL A 104 -10.64 -11.03 -12.14
C VAL A 104 -11.32 -10.51 -13.40
N ASP A 105 -12.62 -10.26 -13.31
CA ASP A 105 -13.46 -9.72 -14.37
C ASP A 105 -14.00 -8.32 -13.98
N GLU A 106 -14.96 -7.80 -14.69
CA GLU A 106 -15.56 -6.48 -14.45
C GLU A 106 -16.39 -6.41 -13.16
N THR A 107 -16.73 -7.56 -12.57
CA THR A 107 -17.46 -7.63 -11.31
C THR A 107 -16.48 -7.51 -10.14
N GLU A 108 -16.83 -6.68 -9.16
CA GLU A 108 -16.03 -6.56 -7.95
C GLU A 108 -16.04 -7.88 -7.16
N LYS A 109 -14.85 -8.36 -6.82
CA LYS A 109 -14.64 -9.54 -5.97
C LYS A 109 -13.80 -9.18 -4.77
N GLU A 110 -14.24 -9.64 -3.61
CA GLU A 110 -13.51 -9.46 -2.35
C GLU A 110 -12.44 -10.53 -2.20
N TYR A 111 -11.25 -10.10 -1.79
CA TYR A 111 -10.11 -10.95 -1.48
C TYR A 111 -9.52 -10.58 -0.13
N ASP A 112 -9.08 -11.57 0.62
CA ASP A 112 -8.23 -11.37 1.78
C ASP A 112 -6.76 -11.26 1.33
N ILE A 113 -6.06 -10.23 1.81
CA ILE A 113 -4.65 -10.00 1.53
C ILE A 113 -3.89 -10.06 2.85
N LYS A 114 -3.12 -11.12 3.03
CA LYS A 114 -2.32 -11.34 4.24
C LYS A 114 -0.86 -10.94 3.98
N GLY A 115 -0.35 -10.03 4.78
CA GLY A 115 1.00 -9.52 4.55
C GLY A 115 1.59 -8.76 5.72
N LYS A 116 2.82 -8.33 5.53
CA LYS A 116 3.57 -7.56 6.50
C LYS A 116 3.54 -6.09 6.14
N LEU A 117 3.08 -5.27 7.07
CA LEU A 117 3.15 -3.81 6.99
C LEU A 117 4.38 -3.34 7.78
N TYR A 118 5.24 -2.56 7.13
CA TYR A 118 6.37 -1.86 7.73
C TYR A 118 5.98 -0.38 7.85
N LEU A 119 5.98 0.14 9.06
CA LEU A 119 5.63 1.51 9.38
C LEU A 119 6.38 1.95 10.64
N HIS A 120 6.91 3.17 10.66
CA HIS A 120 7.58 3.75 11.83
C HIS A 120 8.63 2.81 12.45
N GLY A 121 9.47 2.17 11.60
CA GLY A 121 10.53 1.25 12.04
C GLY A 121 10.06 -0.08 12.61
N LYS A 122 8.76 -0.35 12.65
CA LYS A 122 8.15 -1.61 13.10
C LYS A 122 7.53 -2.36 11.94
N SER A 123 7.32 -3.67 12.15
CA SER A 123 6.56 -4.47 11.19
C SER A 123 5.55 -5.35 11.88
N LYS A 124 4.36 -5.46 11.28
CA LYS A 124 3.27 -6.29 11.78
C LYS A 124 2.64 -7.08 10.64
N MET A 125 2.28 -8.33 10.91
CA MET A 125 1.42 -9.11 10.01
C MET A 125 -0.01 -8.61 10.16
N ILE A 126 -0.62 -8.23 9.04
CA ILE A 126 -2.02 -7.82 8.96
C ILE A 126 -2.73 -8.59 7.87
N THR A 127 -4.03 -8.71 8.00
CA THR A 127 -4.92 -9.19 6.93
C THR A 127 -5.89 -8.07 6.62
N VAL A 128 -5.94 -7.66 5.36
CA VAL A 128 -6.85 -6.63 4.88
C VAL A 128 -7.77 -7.22 3.82
N LYS A 129 -9.00 -6.72 3.75
CA LYS A 129 -9.93 -7.03 2.67
C LYS A 129 -9.79 -6.02 1.56
N ALA A 130 -9.80 -6.48 0.32
CA ALA A 130 -9.75 -5.61 -0.85
C ALA A 130 -10.73 -6.09 -1.92
N LEU A 131 -11.37 -5.15 -2.58
CA LEU A 131 -12.19 -5.37 -3.76
C LEU A 131 -11.32 -5.19 -4.99
N LEU A 132 -11.25 -6.20 -5.86
CA LEU A 132 -10.56 -6.14 -7.13
C LEU A 132 -11.56 -6.34 -8.27
N LYS A 133 -11.35 -5.59 -9.37
CA LYS A 133 -12.06 -5.80 -10.63
C LYS A 133 -11.19 -5.38 -11.81
N ARG A 134 -11.52 -5.91 -12.98
CA ARG A 134 -10.97 -5.44 -14.24
C ARG A 134 -11.69 -4.18 -14.70
N VAL A 135 -10.91 -3.21 -15.13
CA VAL A 135 -11.39 -1.98 -15.77
C VAL A 135 -10.66 -1.80 -17.10
N PRO A 136 -11.13 -0.93 -18.01
CA PRO A 136 -10.46 -0.73 -19.30
C PRO A 136 -8.97 -0.41 -19.18
N GLU A 137 -8.57 0.31 -18.13
CA GLU A 137 -7.19 0.75 -17.91
C GLU A 137 -6.30 -0.29 -17.21
N GLY A 138 -6.88 -1.38 -16.65
CA GLY A 138 -6.11 -2.38 -15.93
C GLY A 138 -6.88 -3.08 -14.81
N ILE A 139 -6.27 -3.25 -13.65
CA ILE A 139 -6.90 -3.84 -12.47
C ILE A 139 -7.08 -2.77 -11.40
N GLN A 140 -8.34 -2.50 -11.04
CA GLN A 140 -8.68 -1.62 -9.94
C GLN A 140 -8.64 -2.40 -8.62
N ILE A 141 -8.11 -1.75 -7.59
CA ILE A 141 -8.15 -2.20 -6.20
C ILE A 141 -8.76 -1.12 -5.32
N VAL A 142 -9.62 -1.52 -4.39
CA VAL A 142 -10.15 -0.67 -3.31
C VAL A 142 -10.07 -1.46 -2.01
N SER A 143 -9.53 -0.85 -0.96
CA SER A 143 -9.44 -1.47 0.36
C SER A 143 -9.66 -0.42 1.43
N ASN A 144 -10.38 -0.80 2.49
CA ASN A 144 -10.56 0.01 3.69
C ASN A 144 -10.25 -0.88 4.90
N PHE A 145 -9.39 -0.40 5.80
CA PHE A 145 -8.97 -1.17 6.96
C PHE A 145 -8.49 -0.27 8.11
N PRO A 146 -8.72 -0.68 9.36
CA PRO A 146 -8.19 0.02 10.51
C PRO A 146 -6.74 -0.37 10.81
N LEU A 147 -5.96 0.59 11.33
CA LEU A 147 -4.63 0.38 11.89
C LEU A 147 -4.58 0.93 13.31
N SER A 148 -3.97 0.21 14.25
CA SER A 148 -3.67 0.74 15.57
C SER A 148 -2.31 1.43 15.56
N VAL A 149 -2.23 2.66 16.02
CA VAL A 149 -0.95 3.40 16.14
C VAL A 149 -0.01 2.71 17.13
N GLU A 150 -0.55 2.04 18.15
CA GLU A 150 0.21 1.33 19.19
C GLU A 150 0.99 0.14 18.60
N ASP A 151 0.47 -0.52 17.56
CA ASP A 151 1.14 -1.62 16.87
C ASP A 151 2.49 -1.22 16.24
N PHE A 152 2.66 0.08 15.98
CA PHE A 152 3.84 0.64 15.33
C PHE A 152 4.62 1.59 16.25
N ASN A 153 4.35 1.57 17.56
CA ASN A 153 4.97 2.45 18.54
C ASN A 153 4.85 3.94 18.18
N ILE A 154 3.73 4.34 17.59
CA ILE A 154 3.42 5.73 17.31
C ILE A 154 2.73 6.29 18.56
N GLU A 155 3.41 7.20 19.25
CA GLU A 155 2.92 7.78 20.49
C GLU A 155 2.07 9.02 20.22
N ILE A 156 0.86 9.07 20.82
CA ILE A 156 0.02 10.26 20.83
C ILE A 156 0.25 10.95 22.16
N PRO A 157 0.77 12.21 22.19
CA PRO A 157 1.01 12.93 23.43
C PRO A 157 -0.26 13.05 24.29
N TYR A 158 -0.11 12.90 25.60
CA TYR A 158 -1.23 12.93 26.55
C TYR A 158 -2.14 14.15 26.40
N VAL A 159 -1.56 15.32 26.12
CA VAL A 159 -2.30 16.59 25.96
C VAL A 159 -3.27 16.61 24.78
N VAL A 160 -3.13 15.70 23.82
CA VAL A 160 -4.02 15.55 22.66
C VAL A 160 -4.61 14.14 22.54
N ALA A 161 -4.40 13.28 23.53
CA ALA A 161 -4.81 11.87 23.49
C ALA A 161 -6.33 11.66 23.34
N ASN A 162 -7.14 12.63 23.79
CA ASN A 162 -8.59 12.61 23.63
C ASN A 162 -9.07 13.25 22.30
N LYS A 163 -8.17 13.81 21.51
CA LYS A 163 -8.47 14.53 20.25
C LYS A 163 -8.05 13.76 19.00
N ILE A 164 -7.27 12.70 19.16
CA ILE A 164 -6.73 11.89 18.06
C ILE A 164 -7.04 10.42 18.33
N SER A 165 -7.65 9.75 17.37
CA SER A 165 -7.96 8.32 17.48
C SER A 165 -6.70 7.47 17.44
N LYS A 166 -6.60 6.50 18.36
CA LYS A 166 -5.56 5.45 18.31
C LYS A 166 -5.81 4.42 17.22
N THR A 167 -7.05 4.32 16.74
CA THR A 167 -7.41 3.51 15.58
C THR A 167 -7.58 4.42 14.37
N VAL A 168 -6.72 4.22 13.38
CA VAL A 168 -6.68 5.02 12.15
C VAL A 168 -7.38 4.25 11.04
N GLN A 169 -8.42 4.83 10.45
CA GLN A 169 -9.05 4.28 9.25
C GLN A 169 -8.19 4.61 8.04
N THR A 170 -7.89 3.59 7.24
CA THR A 170 -7.01 3.73 6.08
C THR A 170 -7.74 3.25 4.83
N ASP A 171 -7.74 4.09 3.80
CA ASP A 171 -8.30 3.80 2.49
C ASP A 171 -7.18 3.70 1.45
N LEU A 172 -7.25 2.68 0.61
CA LEU A 172 -6.38 2.48 -0.53
C LEU A 172 -7.22 2.34 -1.80
N THR A 173 -6.89 3.12 -2.82
CA THR A 173 -7.51 3.00 -4.16
C THR A 173 -6.44 3.18 -5.23
N GLY A 174 -6.49 2.35 -6.27
CA GLY A 174 -5.57 2.46 -7.40
C GLY A 174 -6.01 1.62 -8.60
N ILE A 175 -5.50 1.99 -9.79
CA ILE A 175 -5.63 1.21 -11.02
C ILE A 175 -4.22 0.86 -11.47
N MET A 176 -3.91 -0.42 -11.47
CA MET A 176 -2.63 -0.98 -11.89
C MET A 176 -2.73 -1.42 -13.35
N LYS A 177 -1.77 -0.94 -14.17
CA LYS A 177 -1.67 -1.21 -15.62
C LYS A 177 -0.57 -2.19 -15.91
#